data_8ff9551171e7357f34f09c2252e90e5e
#
_entry.id   8ff9551171e7357f34f09c2252e90e5e
#
_cell.length_a   1.000
_cell.length_b   1.000
_cell.length_c   1.000
_cell.angle_alpha   90.00
_cell.angle_beta   90.00
_cell.angle_gamma   90.00
#
_symmetry.space_group_name_H-M   'P 1'
#
loop_
_entity.id
_entity.type
_entity.pdbx_description
1 polymer ?
#
loop_
_entity_poly.entity_id
_entity_poly.type
_entity_poly.pdbx_seq_one_letter_code
_entity_poly.pdbx_strand_id
1 'polypeptide(L)'
;GNFWDAINSEGHPSSPIFNPDGTLTMSGAYSVGGLVTENNYTDTKANNFKTTTGLRAEFFDKTLRAVADFTYSYRMNNELKKRTVVPYSTGPGIYETLGVPGTDDYLQEYFSGTNYLAANAYLEYENTFAKKHYFKAMAGYNYEQKHWKGVTSKRYDLMTPDTDAINLAMG
;
A
#
# COMPACT_ATOMS: atom_id res chain seq x y z
N GLY A 1 9.59 8.70 -8.13
CA GLY A 1 9.05 9.90 -8.79
C GLY A 1 7.94 9.54 -9.75
N ASN A 2 6.96 10.39 -9.90
CA ASN A 2 5.92 10.20 -10.90
C ASN A 2 6.45 10.58 -12.29
N PHE A 3 5.89 9.96 -13.33
CA PHE A 3 6.18 10.34 -14.73
C PHE A 3 6.02 11.87 -14.97
N TRP A 4 5.04 12.49 -14.32
CA TRP A 4 4.80 13.94 -14.39
C TRP A 4 5.89 14.76 -13.69
N ASP A 5 6.48 14.24 -12.61
CA ASP A 5 7.62 14.90 -11.95
C ASP A 5 8.86 14.86 -12.84
N ALA A 6 9.05 13.77 -13.59
CA ALA A 6 10.16 13.66 -14.55
C ALA A 6 10.00 14.60 -15.75
N ILE A 7 8.76 14.82 -16.23
CA ILE A 7 8.48 15.78 -17.30
C ILE A 7 8.64 17.23 -16.82
N ASN A 8 8.26 17.51 -15.58
CA ASN A 8 8.35 18.85 -14.98
C ASN A 8 9.71 19.15 -14.36
N SER A 9 10.54 18.14 -14.11
CA SER A 9 11.88 18.35 -13.62
C SER A 9 12.75 18.78 -14.78
N GLU A 10 13.02 20.04 -14.80
CA GLU A 10 14.08 20.85 -15.43
C GLU A 10 14.96 20.16 -16.49
N GLY A 11 14.34 19.57 -17.52
CA GLY A 11 15.05 19.34 -18.76
C GLY A 11 15.26 20.68 -19.42
N HIS A 12 16.43 21.30 -19.25
CA HIS A 12 16.81 22.46 -20.07
C HIS A 12 16.70 22.05 -21.54
N PRO A 13 15.94 22.76 -22.35
CA PRO A 13 15.80 22.42 -23.79
C PRO A 13 17.14 22.36 -24.54
N SER A 14 18.19 22.96 -23.97
CA SER A 14 19.54 22.97 -24.51
C SER A 14 20.44 21.82 -24.02
N SER A 15 19.97 20.98 -23.06
CA SER A 15 20.76 19.88 -22.54
C SER A 15 20.25 18.56 -23.14
N PRO A 16 21.04 17.88 -23.99
CA PRO A 16 20.63 16.60 -24.55
C PRO A 16 20.49 15.55 -23.46
N ILE A 17 19.47 14.69 -23.59
CA ILE A 17 19.24 13.55 -22.67
C ILE A 17 20.25 12.45 -22.94
N PHE A 18 20.58 12.22 -24.20
CA PHE A 18 21.51 11.19 -24.66
C PHE A 18 22.70 11.79 -25.37
N ASN A 19 23.85 11.15 -25.17
CA ASN A 19 25.03 11.38 -25.97
C ASN A 19 24.87 10.78 -27.39
N PRO A 20 25.71 11.15 -28.36
CA PRO A 20 25.65 10.58 -29.70
C PRO A 20 25.85 9.07 -29.78
N ASP A 21 26.46 8.47 -28.76
CA ASP A 21 26.68 7.02 -28.61
C ASP A 21 25.50 6.29 -27.94
N GLY A 22 24.42 7.00 -27.57
CA GLY A 22 23.22 6.47 -26.94
C GLY A 22 23.32 6.34 -25.41
N THR A 23 24.41 6.72 -24.80
CA THR A 23 24.54 6.76 -23.34
C THR A 23 23.81 7.98 -22.77
N LEU A 24 23.33 7.90 -21.53
CA LEU A 24 22.75 9.07 -20.85
C LEU A 24 23.80 10.13 -20.58
N THR A 25 23.43 11.39 -20.77
CA THR A 25 24.18 12.52 -20.22
C THR A 25 23.91 12.66 -18.73
N MET A 26 24.67 13.46 -17.99
CA MET A 26 24.38 13.80 -16.60
C MET A 26 22.98 14.41 -16.45
N SER A 27 22.59 15.32 -17.35
CA SER A 27 21.26 15.94 -17.38
C SER A 27 20.17 14.89 -17.65
N GLY A 28 20.42 13.96 -18.57
CA GLY A 28 19.54 12.85 -18.87
C GLY A 28 19.38 11.90 -17.69
N ALA A 29 20.47 11.57 -16.99
CA ALA A 29 20.41 10.75 -15.79
C ALA A 29 19.56 11.39 -14.68
N TYR A 30 19.70 12.70 -14.51
CA TYR A 30 18.90 13.46 -13.51
C TYR A 30 17.41 13.53 -13.85
N SER A 31 17.07 13.80 -15.11
CA SER A 31 15.68 14.05 -15.53
C SER A 31 14.90 12.77 -15.78
N VAL A 32 15.46 11.82 -16.53
CA VAL A 32 14.74 10.63 -17.00
C VAL A 32 15.43 9.30 -16.61
N GLY A 33 16.62 9.36 -16.03
CA GLY A 33 17.44 8.18 -15.78
C GLY A 33 16.69 7.09 -15.01
N GLY A 34 15.92 7.46 -13.99
CA GLY A 34 15.14 6.50 -13.20
C GLY A 34 13.99 5.83 -13.98
N LEU A 35 13.56 6.41 -15.12
CA LEU A 35 12.54 5.82 -15.98
C LEU A 35 13.19 4.94 -17.07
N VAL A 36 14.33 5.37 -17.61
CA VAL A 36 15.01 4.68 -18.71
C VAL A 36 15.71 3.41 -18.24
N THR A 37 16.20 3.37 -17.01
CA THR A 37 16.90 2.19 -16.48
C THR A 37 15.96 1.04 -16.12
N GLU A 38 14.62 1.25 -16.13
CA GLU A 38 13.58 0.27 -15.79
C GLU A 38 13.72 -0.39 -14.41
N ASN A 39 14.86 -0.23 -13.75
CA ASN A 39 15.19 -0.84 -12.46
C ASN A 39 14.76 0.00 -11.25
N ASN A 40 14.20 1.19 -11.47
CA ASN A 40 13.70 2.09 -10.43
C ASN A 40 12.17 2.11 -10.41
N TYR A 41 11.58 1.25 -9.60
CA TYR A 41 10.13 1.13 -9.55
C TYR A 41 9.59 0.96 -8.12
N THR A 42 8.29 1.10 -8.00
CA THR A 42 7.52 0.77 -6.80
C THR A 42 6.32 -0.04 -7.25
N ASP A 43 6.25 -1.29 -6.82
CA ASP A 43 5.10 -2.18 -7.03
C ASP A 43 4.29 -2.26 -5.74
N THR A 44 2.99 -1.97 -5.82
CA THR A 44 2.11 -1.99 -4.66
C THR A 44 0.94 -2.94 -4.92
N LYS A 45 0.80 -3.94 -4.08
CA LYS A 45 -0.29 -4.91 -4.11
C LYS A 45 -1.13 -4.77 -2.86
N ALA A 46 -2.43 -4.51 -3.04
CA ALA A 46 -3.39 -4.40 -1.96
C ALA A 46 -4.47 -5.47 -2.10
N ASN A 47 -4.65 -6.26 -1.06
CA ASN A 47 -5.73 -7.24 -0.96
C ASN A 47 -6.65 -6.86 0.20
N ASN A 48 -7.95 -6.90 -0.04
CA ASN A 48 -8.94 -6.61 0.98
C ASN A 48 -10.01 -7.70 0.96
N PHE A 49 -10.19 -8.34 2.08
CA PHE A 49 -11.28 -9.28 2.33
C PHE A 49 -12.20 -8.67 3.38
N LYS A 50 -13.49 -8.67 3.11
CA LYS A 50 -14.52 -8.22 4.06
C LYS A 50 -15.71 -9.16 3.99
N THR A 51 -16.18 -9.61 5.15
CA THR A 51 -17.42 -10.35 5.29
C THR A 51 -18.28 -9.73 6.38
N THR A 52 -19.57 -9.75 6.18
CA THR A 52 -20.56 -9.33 7.17
C THR A 52 -21.65 -10.38 7.22
N THR A 53 -21.97 -10.85 8.41
CA THR A 53 -23.04 -11.82 8.66
C THR A 53 -24.00 -11.22 9.66
N GLY A 54 -25.29 -11.26 9.34
CA GLY A 54 -26.37 -10.80 10.22
C GLY A 54 -27.29 -11.94 10.61
N LEU A 55 -27.73 -11.91 11.85
CA LEU A 55 -28.74 -12.80 12.41
C LEU A 55 -29.89 -11.98 12.95
N ARG A 56 -31.10 -12.42 12.67
CA ARG A 56 -32.32 -11.83 13.20
C ARG A 56 -33.23 -12.95 13.70
N ALA A 57 -33.71 -12.80 14.93
CA ALA A 57 -34.66 -13.70 15.53
C ALA A 57 -35.84 -12.90 16.09
N GLU A 58 -37.04 -13.42 15.92
CA GLU A 58 -38.28 -12.82 16.42
C GLU A 58 -38.99 -13.84 17.31
N PHE A 59 -39.45 -13.39 18.47
CA PHE A 59 -40.06 -14.21 19.49
C PHE A 59 -41.39 -13.58 19.93
N PHE A 60 -42.32 -14.41 20.41
CA PHE A 60 -43.58 -13.97 20.99
C PHE A 60 -44.40 -13.05 20.06
N ASP A 61 -44.72 -13.57 18.86
CA ASP A 61 -45.45 -12.81 17.84
C ASP A 61 -44.87 -11.43 17.53
N LYS A 62 -43.52 -11.39 17.45
CA LYS A 62 -42.71 -10.17 17.17
C LYS A 62 -42.63 -9.17 18.34
N THR A 63 -43.12 -9.52 19.51
CA THR A 63 -43.00 -8.68 20.71
C THR A 63 -41.55 -8.51 21.13
N LEU A 64 -40.70 -9.51 20.90
CA LEU A 64 -39.28 -9.44 21.18
C LEU A 64 -38.51 -9.77 19.90
N ARG A 65 -37.59 -8.86 19.52
CA ARG A 65 -36.71 -9.01 18.36
C ARG A 65 -35.26 -8.93 18.80
N ALA A 66 -34.47 -9.91 18.43
CA ALA A 66 -33.04 -9.94 18.62
C ALA A 66 -32.35 -9.80 17.25
N VAL A 67 -31.39 -8.91 17.15
CA VAL A 67 -30.56 -8.73 15.96
C VAL A 67 -29.09 -8.70 16.36
N ALA A 68 -28.28 -9.39 15.60
CA ALA A 68 -26.84 -9.40 15.79
C ALA A 68 -26.16 -9.33 14.42
N ASP A 69 -25.18 -8.45 14.27
CA ASP A 69 -24.35 -8.31 13.10
C ASP A 69 -22.89 -8.53 13.47
N PHE A 70 -22.19 -9.27 12.64
CA PHE A 70 -20.76 -9.51 12.78
C PHE A 70 -20.06 -9.15 11.48
N THR A 71 -19.06 -8.29 11.57
CA THR A 71 -18.21 -7.89 10.44
C THR A 71 -16.76 -8.25 10.73
N TYR A 72 -16.14 -8.96 9.81
CA TYR A 72 -14.71 -9.19 9.78
C TYR A 72 -14.12 -8.62 8.49
N SER A 73 -13.02 -7.87 8.61
CA SER A 73 -12.27 -7.38 7.46
C SER A 73 -10.77 -7.56 7.69
N TYR A 74 -10.11 -8.05 6.68
CA TYR A 74 -8.65 -8.16 6.62
C TYR A 74 -8.13 -7.42 5.39
N ARG A 75 -7.26 -6.44 5.60
CA ARG A 75 -6.56 -5.72 4.55
C ARG A 75 -5.07 -6.00 4.64
N MET A 76 -4.49 -6.37 3.53
CA MET A 76 -3.06 -6.62 3.36
C MET A 76 -2.53 -5.70 2.27
N ASN A 77 -1.46 -4.97 2.56
CA ASN A 77 -0.71 -4.21 1.57
C ASN A 77 0.72 -4.75 1.54
N ASN A 78 1.23 -4.94 0.33
CA ASN A 78 2.62 -5.26 0.07
C ASN A 78 3.15 -4.24 -0.93
N GLU A 79 4.22 -3.54 -0.57
CA GLU A 79 4.92 -2.57 -1.41
C GLU A 79 6.37 -3.02 -1.56
N LEU A 80 6.77 -3.24 -2.80
CA LEU A 80 8.15 -3.50 -3.19
C LEU A 80 8.70 -2.25 -3.86
N LYS A 81 9.75 -1.69 -3.30
CA LYS A 81 10.43 -0.51 -3.84
C LYS A 81 11.87 -0.85 -4.14
N LYS A 82 12.23 -0.70 -5.39
CA LYS A 82 13.59 -0.89 -5.88
C LYS A 82 14.17 0.42 -6.35
N ARG A 83 15.41 0.67 -6.00
CA ARG A 83 16.21 1.78 -6.49
C ARG A 83 17.59 1.27 -6.84
N THR A 84 18.09 1.70 -7.99
CA THR A 84 19.44 1.44 -8.47
C THR A 84 20.07 2.74 -8.86
N VAL A 85 21.39 2.82 -8.81
CA VAL A 85 22.14 3.95 -9.35
C VAL A 85 21.93 4.04 -10.86
N VAL A 86 21.99 5.26 -11.39
CA VAL A 86 21.78 5.51 -12.81
C VAL A 86 23.12 5.79 -13.46
N PRO A 87 23.59 4.94 -14.39
CA PRO A 87 24.83 5.18 -15.11
C PRO A 87 24.64 6.33 -16.13
N TYR A 88 25.63 7.16 -16.27
CA TYR A 88 25.71 8.19 -17.32
C TYR A 88 27.15 8.35 -17.81
N SER A 89 27.33 9.03 -18.93
CA SER A 89 28.64 9.30 -19.49
C SER A 89 28.89 10.81 -19.64
N THR A 90 30.06 11.25 -19.24
CA THR A 90 30.52 12.64 -19.38
C THR A 90 31.44 12.84 -20.60
N GLY A 91 31.81 11.75 -21.27
CA GLY A 91 32.65 11.77 -22.47
C GLY A 91 32.97 10.35 -22.94
N PRO A 92 33.63 10.22 -24.12
CA PRO A 92 33.96 8.93 -24.70
C PRO A 92 34.77 8.05 -23.73
N GLY A 93 34.17 6.89 -23.32
CA GLY A 93 34.80 5.93 -22.43
C GLY A 93 34.82 6.32 -20.94
N ILE A 94 34.17 7.43 -20.56
CA ILE A 94 34.08 7.89 -19.16
C ILE A 94 32.66 7.62 -18.68
N TYR A 95 32.52 6.71 -17.70
CA TYR A 95 31.26 6.34 -17.11
C TYR A 95 31.23 6.70 -15.64
N GLU A 96 30.17 7.31 -15.22
CA GLU A 96 29.89 7.69 -13.84
C GLU A 96 28.49 7.22 -13.45
N THR A 97 28.13 7.31 -12.19
CA THR A 97 26.81 6.94 -11.69
C THR A 97 26.19 8.10 -10.94
N LEU A 98 24.91 8.36 -11.21
CA LEU A 98 24.07 9.20 -10.36
C LEU A 98 23.61 8.36 -9.18
N GLY A 99 24.00 8.78 -7.98
CA GLY A 99 23.87 7.99 -6.76
C GLY A 99 25.15 7.25 -6.42
N VAL A 100 25.28 6.86 -5.17
CA VAL A 100 26.44 6.14 -4.63
C VAL A 100 26.09 4.65 -4.54
N PRO A 101 26.81 3.77 -5.29
CA PRO A 101 26.61 2.34 -5.17
C PRO A 101 26.75 1.87 -3.70
N GLY A 102 25.96 0.91 -3.28
CA GLY A 102 25.92 0.43 -1.90
C GLY A 102 25.18 1.33 -0.90
N THR A 103 24.78 2.53 -1.32
CA THR A 103 24.04 3.49 -0.47
C THR A 103 22.73 3.91 -1.09
N ASP A 104 22.71 4.21 -2.39
CA ASP A 104 21.53 4.68 -3.10
C ASP A 104 20.84 3.56 -3.90
N ASP A 105 21.49 2.40 -4.01
CA ASP A 105 20.89 1.17 -4.53
C ASP A 105 20.34 0.33 -3.39
N TYR A 106 19.03 0.07 -3.44
CA TYR A 106 18.37 -0.72 -2.42
C TYR A 106 17.10 -1.40 -2.92
N LEU A 107 16.79 -2.48 -2.24
CA LEU A 107 15.48 -3.13 -2.29
C LEU A 107 14.79 -2.98 -0.92
N GLN A 108 13.59 -2.44 -0.93
CA GLN A 108 12.76 -2.29 0.26
C GLN A 108 11.44 -3.00 0.05
N GLU A 109 11.10 -3.86 0.99
CA GLU A 109 9.80 -4.50 1.08
C GLU A 109 9.07 -3.99 2.31
N TYR A 110 7.87 -3.47 2.10
CA TYR A 110 6.97 -3.05 3.15
C TYR A 110 5.72 -3.90 3.11
N PHE A 111 5.47 -4.60 4.19
CA PHE A 111 4.28 -5.38 4.40
C PHE A 111 3.45 -4.78 5.53
N SER A 112 2.15 -4.60 5.32
CA SER A 112 1.22 -4.24 6.39
C SER A 112 -0.07 -5.02 6.33
N GLY A 113 -0.54 -5.42 7.51
CA GLY A 113 -1.80 -6.11 7.70
C GLY A 113 -2.69 -5.36 8.69
N THR A 114 -3.96 -5.22 8.35
CA THR A 114 -4.99 -4.66 9.23
C THR A 114 -6.12 -5.66 9.40
N ASN A 115 -6.33 -6.12 10.62
CA ASN A 115 -7.51 -6.88 11.03
C ASN A 115 -8.52 -5.92 11.64
N TYR A 116 -9.76 -6.01 11.20
CA TYR A 116 -10.88 -5.28 11.76
C TYR A 116 -12.01 -6.24 12.07
N LEU A 117 -12.54 -6.12 13.28
CA LEU A 117 -13.65 -6.93 13.78
C LEU A 117 -14.66 -6.00 14.42
N ALA A 118 -15.91 -6.12 14.01
CA ALA A 118 -17.02 -5.42 14.63
C ALA A 118 -18.18 -6.39 14.89
N ALA A 119 -18.80 -6.25 16.04
CA ALA A 119 -19.98 -7.00 16.42
C ALA A 119 -21.00 -6.05 17.04
N ASN A 120 -22.21 -6.09 16.52
CA ASN A 120 -23.35 -5.36 17.05
C ASN A 120 -24.41 -6.38 17.47
N ALA A 121 -25.01 -6.16 18.62
CA ALA A 121 -26.17 -6.93 19.04
C ALA A 121 -27.17 -6.00 19.72
N TYR A 122 -28.43 -6.14 19.39
CA TYR A 122 -29.49 -5.43 20.08
C TYR A 122 -30.75 -6.26 20.25
N LEU A 123 -31.47 -5.95 21.31
CA LEU A 123 -32.78 -6.46 21.62
C LEU A 123 -33.78 -5.33 21.54
N GLU A 124 -34.85 -5.56 20.85
CA GLU A 124 -36.00 -4.65 20.75
C GLU A 124 -37.22 -5.34 21.32
N TYR A 125 -37.87 -4.68 22.27
CA TYR A 125 -39.14 -5.12 22.84
C TYR A 125 -40.22 -4.12 22.45
N GLU A 126 -41.32 -4.61 21.93
CA GLU A 126 -42.45 -3.81 21.47
C GLU A 126 -43.76 -4.49 21.85
N ASN A 127 -44.59 -3.79 22.61
CA ASN A 127 -45.90 -4.34 22.99
C ASN A 127 -46.95 -3.23 23.20
N THR A 128 -48.21 -3.60 22.99
CA THR A 128 -49.35 -2.73 23.25
C THR A 128 -50.19 -3.32 24.39
N PHE A 129 -50.14 -2.67 25.55
CA PHE A 129 -50.86 -3.09 26.75
C PHE A 129 -52.29 -2.51 26.75
N ALA A 130 -53.26 -3.34 27.14
CA ALA A 130 -54.65 -2.97 27.25
C ALA A 130 -55.23 -2.29 25.98
N LYS A 131 -54.67 -2.58 24.78
CA LYS A 131 -55.07 -1.97 23.50
C LYS A 131 -54.94 -0.45 23.45
N LYS A 132 -54.29 0.19 24.42
CA LYS A 132 -54.20 1.65 24.54
C LYS A 132 -52.76 2.16 24.77
N HIS A 133 -51.96 1.37 25.42
CA HIS A 133 -50.61 1.80 25.83
C HIS A 133 -49.54 1.06 25.01
N TYR A 134 -48.97 1.78 24.02
CA TYR A 134 -47.85 1.28 23.24
C TYR A 134 -46.54 1.54 24.00
N PHE A 135 -45.71 0.51 24.11
CA PHE A 135 -44.41 0.59 24.72
C PHE A 135 -43.35 -0.02 23.79
N LYS A 136 -42.24 0.70 23.61
CA LYS A 136 -41.09 0.23 22.85
C LYS A 136 -39.82 0.51 23.64
N ALA A 137 -38.99 -0.50 23.79
CA ALA A 137 -37.68 -0.39 24.41
C ALA A 137 -36.64 -1.10 23.55
N MET A 138 -35.43 -0.57 23.54
CA MET A 138 -34.31 -1.15 22.84
C MET A 138 -33.07 -1.08 23.71
N ALA A 139 -32.32 -2.18 23.78
CA ALA A 139 -31.01 -2.24 24.41
C ALA A 139 -30.00 -2.85 23.41
N GLY A 140 -28.82 -2.29 23.31
CA GLY A 140 -27.82 -2.75 22.37
C GLY A 140 -26.42 -2.72 22.93
N TYR A 141 -25.57 -3.53 22.32
CA TYR A 141 -24.14 -3.62 22.58
C TYR A 141 -23.38 -3.54 21.28
N ASN A 142 -22.34 -2.73 21.26
CA ASN A 142 -21.41 -2.61 20.14
C ASN A 142 -20.01 -2.97 20.61
N TYR A 143 -19.32 -3.76 19.82
CA TYR A 143 -17.90 -4.08 20.00
C TYR A 143 -17.16 -3.83 18.70
N GLU A 144 -16.03 -3.14 18.78
CA GLU A 144 -15.17 -2.86 17.65
C GLU A 144 -13.70 -3.03 18.05
N GLN A 145 -12.95 -3.73 17.21
CA GLN A 145 -11.51 -3.91 17.38
C GLN A 145 -10.81 -3.75 16.04
N LYS A 146 -9.74 -2.95 16.04
CA LYS A 146 -8.83 -2.81 14.91
C LYS A 146 -7.41 -3.11 15.37
N HIS A 147 -6.76 -4.03 14.68
CA HIS A 147 -5.37 -4.38 14.90
C HIS A 147 -4.58 -4.16 13.62
N TRP A 148 -3.52 -3.36 13.71
CA TRP A 148 -2.62 -3.10 12.60
C TRP A 148 -1.22 -3.60 12.94
N LYS A 149 -0.54 -4.18 11.93
CA LYS A 149 0.86 -4.59 12.01
C LYS A 149 1.54 -4.23 10.69
N GLY A 150 2.72 -3.61 10.76
CA GLY A 150 3.57 -3.33 9.61
C GLY A 150 4.99 -3.79 9.87
N VAL A 151 5.65 -4.23 8.82
CA VAL A 151 7.07 -4.62 8.80
C VAL A 151 7.71 -4.03 7.56
N THR A 152 8.87 -3.42 7.73
CA THR A 152 9.69 -2.94 6.63
C THR A 152 11.01 -3.67 6.68
N SER A 153 11.43 -4.25 5.57
CA SER A 153 12.75 -4.79 5.35
C SER A 153 13.43 -3.99 4.25
N LYS A 154 14.65 -3.54 4.49
CA LYS A 154 15.42 -2.79 3.51
C LYS A 154 16.84 -3.34 3.47
N ARG A 155 17.34 -3.57 2.26
CA ARG A 155 18.71 -4.00 2.00
C ARG A 155 19.33 -3.13 0.93
N TYR A 156 20.57 -2.84 1.12
CA TYR A 156 21.42 -2.06 0.21
C TYR A 156 22.38 -2.97 -0.54
N ASP A 157 23.15 -2.41 -1.46
CA ASP A 157 24.19 -3.09 -2.22
C ASP A 157 23.64 -4.34 -2.93
N LEU A 158 22.79 -4.10 -3.93
CA LEU A 158 22.18 -5.16 -4.72
C LEU A 158 23.25 -5.89 -5.53
N MET A 159 23.41 -7.20 -5.29
CA MET A 159 24.38 -8.05 -6.01
C MET A 159 24.14 -8.06 -7.53
N THR A 160 22.90 -7.86 -7.96
CA THR A 160 22.51 -7.73 -9.35
C THR A 160 21.28 -6.85 -9.47
N PRO A 161 21.24 -5.93 -10.47
CA PRO A 161 20.07 -5.10 -10.71
C PRO A 161 18.86 -5.89 -11.18
N ASP A 162 19.04 -7.13 -11.66
CA ASP A 162 17.98 -7.92 -12.28
C ASP A 162 17.19 -8.79 -11.28
N THR A 163 17.56 -8.79 -10.02
CA THR A 163 16.94 -9.66 -9.01
C THR A 163 16.17 -8.87 -7.96
N ASP A 164 14.93 -9.29 -7.70
CA ASP A 164 14.03 -8.67 -6.73
C ASP A 164 13.96 -9.45 -5.40
N ALA A 165 15.00 -10.20 -5.08
CA ALA A 165 15.06 -10.98 -3.86
C ALA A 165 15.90 -10.28 -2.80
N ILE A 166 15.28 -9.92 -1.67
CA ILE A 166 15.90 -9.18 -0.57
C ILE A 166 17.05 -9.94 0.11
N ASN A 167 17.08 -11.26 0.00
CA ASN A 167 18.15 -12.11 0.52
C ASN A 167 19.41 -12.12 -0.35
N LEU A 168 19.36 -11.54 -1.56
CA LEU A 168 20.49 -11.40 -2.46
C LEU A 168 21.15 -10.02 -2.40
N ALA A 169 20.71 -9.15 -1.50
CA ALA A 169 21.39 -7.90 -1.22
C ALA A 169 22.39 -8.08 -0.08
N MET A 170 23.58 -7.55 -0.25
CA MET A 170 24.57 -7.44 0.81
C MET A 170 24.17 -6.31 1.76
N GLY A 171 24.28 -6.48 3.04
CA GLY A 171 23.86 -5.45 3.98
C GLY A 171 24.62 -5.49 5.26
#